data_5abd3412e7a50a7dba0ea66d718d8273
#
_entry.id   5abd3412e7a50a7dba0ea66d718d8273
#
_cell.length_a   1.000
_cell.length_b   1.000
_cell.length_c   1.000
_cell.angle_alpha   90.00
_cell.angle_beta   90.00
_cell.angle_gamma   90.00
#
_symmetry.space_group_name_H-M   'P 1'
#
loop_
_entity.id
_entity.type
_entity.pdbx_description
1 polymer ?
#
loop_
_entity_poly.entity_id
_entity_poly.type
_entity_poly.pdbx_seq_one_letter_code
_entity_poly.pdbx_strand_id
1 'polypeptide(L)'
;MKRNYIVKVTKNSRKFLLVEFDSSSCQSLSNFLNSEVHNFYTHIYKELEAVVTGQKEASEFGGNILNIDIGKEETELYYQMDDESLGSPCFIPTNELYKLVLEWKEMEKNAQRGRYFSSYPRGLKMNKQIDVFGL
;
A
#
# COMPACT_ATOMS: atom_id res chain seq x y z
N MET A 1 -2.22 5.35 -12.13
CA MET A 1 -3.33 4.75 -11.37
C MET A 1 -3.90 5.78 -10.42
N LYS A 2 -5.16 6.08 -10.57
CA LYS A 2 -5.82 7.07 -9.71
C LYS A 2 -6.06 6.51 -8.32
N ARG A 3 -5.78 7.29 -7.32
CA ARG A 3 -5.88 6.89 -5.93
C ARG A 3 -6.19 8.07 -5.02
N ASN A 4 -6.89 7.79 -3.93
CA ASN A 4 -7.21 8.76 -2.90
C ASN A 4 -6.61 8.30 -1.58
N TYR A 5 -5.93 9.21 -0.89
CA TYR A 5 -5.45 8.96 0.46
C TYR A 5 -6.41 9.59 1.46
N ILE A 6 -6.72 8.84 2.49
CA ILE A 6 -7.67 9.23 3.53
C ILE A 6 -6.98 9.11 4.87
N VAL A 7 -7.03 10.17 5.68
CA VAL A 7 -6.54 10.11 7.06
C VAL A 7 -7.74 9.90 7.97
N LYS A 8 -7.73 8.79 8.69
CA LYS A 8 -8.74 8.50 9.71
C LYS A 8 -8.16 8.77 11.09
N VAL A 9 -8.94 9.43 11.93
CA VAL A 9 -8.54 9.75 13.31
C VAL A 9 -9.44 8.98 14.24
N THR A 10 -8.83 8.22 15.14
CA THR A 10 -9.59 7.48 16.15
C THR A 10 -9.99 8.38 17.32
N LYS A 11 -10.84 7.84 18.18
CA LYS A 11 -11.28 8.50 19.41
C LYS A 11 -10.10 8.92 20.30
N ASN A 12 -8.98 8.21 20.23
CA ASN A 12 -7.75 8.51 21.00
C ASN A 12 -6.76 9.39 20.24
N SER A 13 -7.23 10.06 19.19
CA SER A 13 -6.41 10.93 18.33
C SER A 13 -5.30 10.20 17.58
N ARG A 14 -5.41 8.88 17.43
CA ARG A 14 -4.49 8.11 16.57
C ARG A 14 -4.88 8.31 15.12
N LYS A 15 -3.87 8.49 14.28
CA LYS A 15 -4.07 8.73 12.85
C LYS A 15 -3.69 7.48 12.06
N PHE A 16 -4.56 7.12 11.11
CA PHE A 16 -4.31 6.03 10.19
C PHE A 16 -4.42 6.56 8.76
N LEU A 17 -3.46 6.21 7.95
CA LEU A 17 -3.52 6.49 6.52
C LEU A 17 -4.13 5.29 5.81
N LEU A 18 -5.12 5.55 4.97
CA LEU A 18 -5.69 4.56 4.07
C LEU A 18 -5.61 5.06 2.65
N VAL A 19 -5.46 4.16 1.70
CA VAL A 19 -5.48 4.49 0.29
C VAL A 19 -6.59 3.70 -0.39
N GLU A 20 -7.31 4.37 -1.30
CA GLU A 20 -8.34 3.76 -2.12
C GLU A 20 -8.00 3.98 -3.59
N PHE A 21 -8.24 2.97 -4.42
CA PHE A 21 -8.02 3.04 -5.85
C PHE A 21 -9.37 3.08 -6.57
N ASP A 22 -9.42 3.80 -7.69
CA ASP A 22 -10.64 3.93 -8.50
C ASP A 22 -11.07 2.59 -9.13
N SER A 23 -10.13 1.68 -9.32
CA SER A 23 -10.42 0.38 -9.92
C SER A 23 -10.71 -0.67 -8.85
N SER A 24 -11.88 -1.31 -8.93
CA SER A 24 -12.24 -2.41 -8.05
C SER A 24 -11.40 -3.67 -8.28
N SER A 25 -10.72 -3.75 -9.42
CA SER A 25 -9.89 -4.91 -9.77
C SER A 25 -8.63 -5.05 -8.93
N CYS A 26 -8.25 -4.00 -8.18
CA CYS A 26 -7.04 -4.01 -7.36
C CYS A 26 -7.34 -3.74 -5.88
N GLN A 27 -8.43 -4.32 -5.37
CA GLN A 27 -8.77 -4.17 -3.95
C GLN A 27 -7.69 -4.75 -3.03
N SER A 28 -7.04 -5.84 -3.46
CA SER A 28 -5.92 -6.41 -2.71
C SER A 28 -4.74 -5.45 -2.60
N LEU A 29 -4.57 -4.55 -3.57
CA LEU A 29 -3.53 -3.53 -3.51
C LEU A 29 -3.78 -2.53 -2.39
N SER A 30 -5.02 -2.07 -2.20
CA SER A 30 -5.37 -1.21 -1.07
C SER A 30 -5.08 -1.90 0.26
N ASN A 31 -5.52 -3.14 0.40
CA ASN A 31 -5.29 -3.91 1.62
C ASN A 31 -3.80 -4.16 1.84
N PHE A 32 -3.05 -4.41 0.79
CA PHE A 32 -1.61 -4.59 0.87
C PHE A 32 -0.93 -3.35 1.43
N LEU A 33 -1.22 -2.18 0.88
CA LEU A 33 -0.62 -0.93 1.35
C LEU A 33 -1.08 -0.57 2.76
N ASN A 34 -2.38 -0.68 3.03
CA ASN A 34 -2.95 -0.26 4.30
C ASN A 34 -2.58 -1.17 5.47
N SER A 35 -2.29 -2.43 5.22
CA SER A 35 -2.00 -3.43 6.24
C SER A 35 -0.57 -3.94 6.16
N GLU A 36 -0.21 -4.63 5.09
CA GLU A 36 1.10 -5.28 5.00
C GLU A 36 2.25 -4.28 4.95
N VAL A 37 2.15 -3.25 4.13
CA VAL A 37 3.18 -2.21 4.04
C VAL A 37 3.26 -1.40 5.33
N HIS A 38 2.11 -1.12 5.95
CA HIS A 38 2.09 -0.44 7.24
C HIS A 38 2.90 -1.22 8.30
N ASN A 39 2.71 -2.54 8.36
CA ASN A 39 3.35 -3.38 9.38
C ASN A 39 4.78 -3.82 9.03
N PHE A 40 5.07 -4.03 7.74
CA PHE A 40 6.31 -4.66 7.29
C PHE A 40 7.07 -3.84 6.24
N TYR A 41 6.96 -2.52 6.30
CA TYR A 41 7.52 -1.63 5.28
C TYR A 41 8.98 -1.93 4.93
N THR A 42 9.84 -2.02 5.95
CA THR A 42 11.28 -2.18 5.73
C THR A 42 11.59 -3.46 4.96
N HIS A 43 10.94 -4.56 5.32
CA HIS A 43 11.15 -5.83 4.67
C HIS A 43 10.63 -5.82 3.22
N ILE A 44 9.41 -5.33 3.02
CA ILE A 44 8.80 -5.25 1.70
C ILE A 44 9.61 -4.34 0.77
N TYR A 45 9.99 -3.17 1.26
CA TYR A 45 10.79 -2.22 0.53
C TYR A 45 12.11 -2.85 0.06
N LYS A 46 12.82 -3.52 0.95
CA LYS A 46 14.11 -4.15 0.63
C LYS A 46 13.96 -5.24 -0.43
N GLU A 47 12.92 -6.04 -0.35
CA GLU A 47 12.69 -7.11 -1.32
C GLU A 47 12.32 -6.54 -2.70
N LEU A 48 11.47 -5.54 -2.76
CA LEU A 48 11.15 -4.85 -4.01
C LEU A 48 12.39 -4.19 -4.61
N GLU A 49 13.16 -3.48 -3.79
CA GLU A 49 14.37 -2.82 -4.25
C GLU A 49 15.39 -3.79 -4.82
N ALA A 50 15.57 -4.94 -4.18
CA ALA A 50 16.50 -5.96 -4.63
C ALA A 50 16.16 -6.46 -6.04
N VAL A 51 14.89 -6.63 -6.35
CA VAL A 51 14.47 -7.05 -7.69
C VAL A 51 14.56 -5.91 -8.69
N VAL A 52 14.09 -4.71 -8.31
CA VAL A 52 14.11 -3.54 -9.19
C VAL A 52 15.53 -3.15 -9.57
N THR A 53 16.48 -3.25 -8.65
CA THR A 53 17.89 -2.91 -8.91
C THR A 53 18.70 -4.06 -9.51
N GLY A 54 18.08 -5.23 -9.72
CA GLY A 54 18.75 -6.37 -10.35
C GLY A 54 19.60 -7.22 -9.42
N GLN A 55 19.55 -6.99 -8.13
CA GLN A 55 20.26 -7.82 -7.15
C GLN A 55 19.67 -9.22 -7.04
N LYS A 56 18.36 -9.33 -7.27
CA LYS A 56 17.64 -10.60 -7.29
C LYS A 56 16.82 -10.70 -8.57
N GLU A 57 16.69 -11.92 -9.10
CA GLU A 57 15.81 -12.18 -10.25
C GLU A 57 14.35 -12.16 -9.86
N ALA A 58 14.05 -12.61 -8.64
CA ALA A 58 12.70 -12.69 -8.10
C ALA A 58 12.79 -12.71 -6.58
N SER A 59 11.67 -12.42 -5.93
CA SER A 59 11.58 -12.51 -4.48
C SER A 59 10.13 -12.77 -4.08
N GLU A 60 9.92 -13.11 -2.82
CA GLU A 60 8.59 -13.31 -2.29
C GLU A 60 8.55 -12.81 -0.84
N PHE A 61 7.34 -12.47 -0.39
CA PHE A 61 7.11 -12.07 0.98
C PHE A 61 5.71 -12.50 1.40
N GLY A 62 5.61 -13.11 2.58
CA GLY A 62 4.33 -13.45 3.19
C GLY A 62 4.06 -12.53 4.37
N GLY A 63 2.97 -11.79 4.29
CA GLY A 63 2.53 -10.92 5.38
C GLY A 63 1.53 -11.63 6.29
N ASN A 64 0.64 -10.85 6.91
CA ASN A 64 -0.38 -11.39 7.79
C ASN A 64 -1.54 -12.03 7.03
N ILE A 65 -1.98 -11.40 5.94
CA ILE A 65 -3.11 -11.88 5.15
C ILE A 65 -2.81 -11.98 3.65
N LEU A 66 -1.81 -11.25 3.17
CA LEU A 66 -1.45 -11.21 1.76
C LEU A 66 -0.03 -11.69 1.54
N ASN A 67 0.16 -12.38 0.43
CA ASN A 67 1.48 -12.73 -0.08
C ASN A 67 1.79 -11.89 -1.31
N ILE A 68 3.07 -11.63 -1.54
CA ILE A 68 3.52 -11.05 -2.80
C ILE A 68 4.59 -11.92 -3.43
N ASP A 69 4.45 -12.14 -4.74
CA ASP A 69 5.46 -12.79 -5.57
C ASP A 69 6.00 -11.74 -6.51
N ILE A 70 7.25 -11.35 -6.29
CA ILE A 70 7.89 -10.25 -7.00
C ILE A 70 8.70 -10.81 -8.16
N GLY A 71 8.28 -10.47 -9.38
CA GLY A 71 9.05 -10.77 -10.58
C GLY A 71 9.67 -9.50 -11.14
N LYS A 72 10.58 -9.63 -12.09
CA LYS A 72 11.24 -8.48 -12.71
C LYS A 72 10.25 -7.50 -13.34
N GLU A 73 9.29 -8.03 -14.09
CA GLU A 73 8.33 -7.21 -14.83
C GLU A 73 7.08 -6.96 -14.02
N GLU A 74 6.59 -7.99 -13.35
CA GLU A 74 5.28 -7.98 -12.72
C GLU A 74 5.30 -8.64 -11.36
N THR A 75 4.50 -8.11 -10.44
CA THR A 75 4.33 -8.64 -9.09
C THR A 75 2.89 -9.07 -8.91
N GLU A 76 2.69 -10.23 -8.32
CA GLU A 76 1.37 -10.74 -7.97
C GLU A 76 1.12 -10.54 -6.49
N LEU A 77 -0.04 -9.95 -6.16
CA LEU A 77 -0.55 -9.83 -4.80
C LEU A 77 -1.72 -10.78 -4.65
N TYR A 78 -1.69 -11.66 -3.66
CA TYR A 78 -2.78 -12.60 -3.46
C TYR A 78 -2.97 -12.91 -1.98
N TYR A 79 -4.21 -13.26 -1.62
CA TYR A 79 -4.54 -13.60 -0.26
C TYR A 79 -4.02 -15.00 0.09
N GLN A 80 -3.55 -15.16 1.33
CA GLN A 80 -3.04 -16.44 1.82
C GLN A 80 -4.14 -17.49 1.93
N MET A 81 -5.37 -17.03 2.18
CA MET A 81 -6.52 -17.90 2.27
C MET A 81 -7.24 -17.94 0.93
N ASP A 82 -7.56 -19.17 0.49
CA ASP A 82 -8.30 -19.40 -0.74
C ASP A 82 -9.80 -19.16 -0.49
N ASP A 83 -10.20 -17.91 -0.43
CA ASP A 83 -11.57 -17.49 -0.18
C ASP A 83 -11.95 -16.43 -1.20
N GLU A 84 -12.89 -16.76 -2.08
CA GLU A 84 -13.34 -15.86 -3.14
C GLU A 84 -13.90 -14.53 -2.62
N SER A 85 -14.43 -14.53 -1.38
CA SER A 85 -14.96 -13.32 -0.77
C SER A 85 -13.88 -12.28 -0.46
N LEU A 86 -12.61 -12.70 -0.38
CA LEU A 86 -11.48 -11.81 -0.09
C LEU A 86 -11.00 -11.05 -1.33
N GLY A 87 -11.33 -11.54 -2.52
CA GLY A 87 -10.99 -10.88 -3.77
C GLY A 87 -10.00 -11.67 -4.62
N SER A 88 -9.89 -11.25 -5.87
CA SER A 88 -9.00 -11.86 -6.84
C SER A 88 -7.55 -11.39 -6.67
N PRO A 89 -6.56 -12.18 -7.14
CA PRO A 89 -5.19 -11.71 -7.19
C PRO A 89 -5.06 -10.43 -8.03
N CYS A 90 -4.12 -9.60 -7.67
CA CYS A 90 -3.83 -8.36 -8.38
C CYS A 90 -2.42 -8.45 -8.97
N PHE A 91 -2.30 -8.18 -10.27
CA PHE A 91 -1.02 -8.12 -10.95
C PHE A 91 -0.68 -6.66 -11.22
N ILE A 92 0.51 -6.24 -10.83
CA ILE A 92 0.96 -4.86 -11.00
C ILE A 92 2.41 -4.85 -11.47
N PRO A 93 2.79 -3.97 -12.40
CA PRO A 93 4.19 -3.83 -12.77
C PRO A 93 5.05 -3.58 -11.52
N THR A 94 6.12 -4.34 -11.37
CA THR A 94 6.96 -4.30 -10.17
C THR A 94 7.50 -2.90 -9.90
N ASN A 95 7.91 -2.19 -10.95
CA ASN A 95 8.41 -0.82 -10.83
C ASN A 95 7.34 0.13 -10.28
N GLU A 96 6.09 -0.03 -10.70
CA GLU A 96 4.98 0.78 -10.20
C GLU A 96 4.68 0.47 -8.74
N LEU A 97 4.70 -0.81 -8.37
CA LEU A 97 4.49 -1.19 -6.98
C LEU A 97 5.58 -0.63 -6.08
N TYR A 98 6.83 -0.70 -6.52
CA TYR A 98 7.94 -0.13 -5.78
C TYR A 98 7.73 1.37 -5.51
N LYS A 99 7.36 2.12 -6.54
CA LYS A 99 7.07 3.55 -6.42
C LYS A 99 5.89 3.82 -5.50
N LEU A 100 4.84 3.00 -5.58
CA LEU A 100 3.68 3.13 -4.70
C LEU A 100 4.02 2.89 -3.24
N VAL A 101 4.87 1.92 -2.95
CA VAL A 101 5.30 1.63 -1.58
C VAL A 101 6.07 2.81 -1.00
N LEU A 102 6.98 3.38 -1.77
CA LEU A 102 7.73 4.57 -1.36
C LEU A 102 6.80 5.76 -1.13
N GLU A 103 5.89 5.99 -2.05
CA GLU A 103 4.90 7.07 -1.96
C GLU A 103 4.02 6.90 -0.72
N TRP A 104 3.51 5.69 -0.50
CA TRP A 104 2.65 5.40 0.65
C TRP A 104 3.37 5.75 1.96
N LYS A 105 4.64 5.39 2.07
CA LYS A 105 5.43 5.69 3.28
C LYS A 105 5.60 7.18 3.49
N GLU A 106 5.83 7.92 2.42
CA GLU A 106 5.97 9.38 2.50
C GLU A 106 4.63 10.03 2.88
N MET A 107 3.53 9.55 2.31
CA MET A 107 2.20 10.02 2.66
C MET A 107 1.86 9.72 4.12
N GLU A 108 2.26 8.56 4.62
CA GLU A 108 2.06 8.19 6.03
C GLU A 108 2.81 9.15 6.96
N LYS A 109 4.06 9.46 6.64
CA LYS A 109 4.84 10.43 7.41
C LYS A 109 4.19 11.80 7.43
N ASN A 110 3.71 12.25 6.28
CA ASN A 110 3.04 13.55 6.16
C ASN A 110 1.75 13.57 6.96
N ALA A 111 0.97 12.50 6.93
CA ALA A 111 -0.27 12.38 7.69
C ALA A 111 0.00 12.46 9.20
N GLN A 112 1.03 11.76 9.69
CA GLN A 112 1.41 11.78 11.10
C GLN A 112 1.87 13.17 11.56
N ARG A 113 2.46 13.96 10.65
CA ARG A 113 2.93 15.32 10.92
C ARG A 113 1.85 16.38 10.71
N GLY A 114 0.65 16.00 10.28
CA GLY A 114 -0.43 16.94 9.97
C GLY A 114 -0.26 17.67 8.65
N ARG A 115 0.57 17.18 7.76
CA ARG A 115 0.83 17.79 6.44
C ARG A 115 -0.02 17.11 5.37
N TYR A 116 -1.26 17.60 5.19
CA TYR A 116 -2.22 16.90 4.35
C TYR A 116 -2.17 17.26 2.87
N PHE A 117 -1.66 18.44 2.49
CA PHE A 117 -1.84 18.94 1.13
C PHE A 117 -0.62 19.54 0.45
N SER A 118 0.26 20.20 1.18
CA SER A 118 1.22 21.14 0.58
C SER A 118 2.42 20.50 -0.14
N SER A 119 2.62 19.19 -0.02
CA SER A 119 3.80 18.53 -0.57
C SER A 119 3.49 17.24 -1.31
N TYR A 120 2.24 17.03 -1.72
CA TYR A 120 1.87 15.80 -2.42
C TYR A 120 2.21 15.87 -3.90
N PRO A 121 2.65 14.73 -4.50
CA PRO A 121 2.89 14.67 -5.93
C PRO A 121 1.65 15.02 -6.74
N ARG A 122 1.88 15.50 -7.96
CA ARG A 122 0.82 15.86 -8.88
C ARG A 122 -0.07 14.64 -9.17
N GLY A 123 -1.37 14.84 -9.05
CA GLY A 123 -2.36 13.79 -9.27
C GLY A 123 -2.80 13.05 -8.03
N LEU A 124 -2.20 13.36 -6.87
CA LEU A 124 -2.62 12.79 -5.61
C LEU A 124 -3.58 13.72 -4.88
N LYS A 125 -4.49 13.11 -4.13
CA LYS A 125 -5.43 13.83 -3.27
C LYS A 125 -5.40 13.23 -1.88
N MET A 126 -5.40 14.10 -0.87
CA MET A 126 -5.63 13.70 0.49
C MET A 126 -7.05 14.15 0.86
N ASN A 127 -7.92 13.21 1.12
CA ASN A 127 -9.29 13.49 1.53
C ASN A 127 -9.36 13.96 2.98
N LYS A 128 -10.54 14.42 3.38
CA LYS A 128 -10.79 14.90 4.73
C LYS A 128 -10.35 13.90 5.78
N GLN A 129 -9.88 14.44 6.89
CA GLN A 129 -9.73 13.69 8.13
C GLN A 129 -11.11 13.21 8.57
N ILE A 130 -11.24 11.91 8.80
CA ILE A 130 -12.51 11.30 9.21
C ILE A 130 -12.35 10.74 10.61
N ASP A 131 -13.24 11.12 11.51
CA ASP A 131 -13.26 10.56 12.86
C ASP A 131 -13.81 9.13 12.80
N VAL A 132 -13.05 8.20 13.36
CA VAL A 132 -13.44 6.79 13.42
C VAL A 132 -13.60 6.39 14.87
N PHE A 133 -14.81 6.02 15.25
CA PHE A 133 -15.11 5.59 16.60
C PHE A 133 -14.97 4.07 16.70
N GLY A 134 -14.46 3.59 17.82
CA GLY A 134 -14.38 2.17 18.10
C GLY A 134 -13.13 1.46 17.57
N LEU A 135 -12.19 2.18 17.05
CA LEU A 135 -10.90 1.63 16.64
C LEU A 135 -9.82 1.79 17.68
#